data_68587e0eb8575d0058d4ddf082a27874
#
_entry.id   68587e0eb8575d0058d4ddf082a27874
#
_cell.length_a   1.000
_cell.length_b   1.000
_cell.length_c   1.000
_cell.angle_alpha   90.00
_cell.angle_beta   90.00
_cell.angle_gamma   90.00
#
_symmetry.space_group_name_H-M   'P 1'
#
loop_
_entity.id
_entity.type
_entity.pdbx_description
1 polymer ?
#
loop_
_entity_poly.entity_id
_entity_poly.type
_entity_poly.pdbx_seq_one_letter_code
_entity_poly.pdbx_strand_id
1 'polypeptide(L)'
;PELGNKGISIFLVDTATKGISATKLDKLGWRASDTAEIAFDNVEIPLENLMGEEGKGFPYIMQHFAFERLIMAINAHARAEYALEYTIEYMSQREAFGSTINKFQALRHTMVEHATEVEHCKLFNYAAVARLDKKEYVVKEATMAKLKSTKVADLAIYDCLQMLGGYGYMEEYP
;
A
#
# COMPACT_ATOMS: atom_id res chain seq x y z
N PRO A 1 3.20 -3.98 31.73
CA PRO A 1 2.39 -5.11 31.28
C PRO A 1 0.96 -5.05 31.83
N GLU A 2 0.75 -4.62 33.06
CA GLU A 2 -0.57 -4.61 33.72
C GLU A 2 -1.56 -3.57 33.14
N LEU A 3 -1.07 -2.48 32.56
CA LEU A 3 -1.89 -1.44 31.97
C LEU A 3 -2.33 -1.74 30.53
N GLY A 4 -1.75 -2.76 29.88
CA GLY A 4 -2.02 -3.10 28.48
C GLY A 4 -1.83 -1.89 27.56
N ASN A 5 -2.80 -1.65 26.68
CA ASN A 5 -2.75 -0.52 25.74
C ASN A 5 -2.85 0.87 26.38
N LYS A 6 -3.29 0.97 27.64
CA LYS A 6 -3.31 2.22 28.42
C LYS A 6 -1.93 2.61 28.98
N GLY A 7 -0.95 1.71 28.92
CA GLY A 7 0.43 1.95 29.32
C GLY A 7 1.36 2.38 28.17
N ILE A 8 0.81 2.67 27.00
CA ILE A 8 1.59 3.08 25.81
C ILE A 8 1.61 4.60 25.70
N SER A 9 2.81 5.17 25.67
CA SER A 9 3.07 6.60 25.40
C SER A 9 3.96 6.71 24.16
N ILE A 10 3.91 7.84 23.47
CA ILE A 10 4.71 8.12 22.28
C ILE A 10 5.69 9.23 22.61
N PHE A 11 6.95 9.04 22.21
CA PHE A 11 8.00 10.05 22.35
C PHE A 11 8.61 10.37 20.98
N LEU A 12 8.90 11.64 20.75
CA LEU A 12 9.71 12.07 19.62
C LEU A 12 11.19 11.96 20.02
N VAL A 13 11.95 11.17 19.25
CA VAL A 13 13.36 10.89 19.54
C VAL A 13 14.22 11.22 18.34
N ASP A 14 15.26 12.05 18.55
CA ASP A 14 16.26 12.28 17.52
C ASP A 14 17.12 11.01 17.34
N THR A 15 17.31 10.56 16.12
CA THR A 15 18.13 9.40 15.80
C THR A 15 19.62 9.59 16.11
N ALA A 16 20.08 10.84 16.28
CA ALA A 16 21.42 11.18 16.75
C ALA A 16 21.59 11.02 18.28
N THR A 17 20.53 10.69 19.02
CA THR A 17 20.59 10.50 20.48
C THR A 17 21.55 9.36 20.83
N LYS A 18 22.41 9.60 21.82
CA LYS A 18 23.36 8.60 22.30
C LYS A 18 22.62 7.32 22.73
N GLY A 19 23.13 6.17 22.30
CA GLY A 19 22.53 4.87 22.59
C GLY A 19 21.57 4.37 21.52
N ILE A 20 21.32 5.15 20.48
CA ILE A 20 20.56 4.69 19.31
C ILE A 20 21.53 4.25 18.22
N SER A 21 21.27 3.08 17.66
CA SER A 21 21.95 2.59 16.45
C SER A 21 20.93 2.06 15.45
N ALA A 22 21.20 2.25 14.16
CA ALA A 22 20.34 1.80 13.08
C ALA A 22 21.15 0.98 12.06
N THR A 23 20.65 -0.19 11.72
CA THR A 23 21.24 -1.06 10.70
C THR A 23 20.27 -1.15 9.52
N LYS A 24 20.71 -0.69 8.34
CA LYS A 24 19.92 -0.73 7.12
C LYS A 24 19.57 -2.17 6.73
N LEU A 25 18.33 -2.40 6.34
CA LEU A 25 17.86 -3.68 5.82
C LEU A 25 17.72 -3.65 4.31
N ASP A 26 18.18 -4.73 3.66
CA ASP A 26 17.93 -4.96 2.24
C ASP A 26 16.51 -5.48 2.03
N LYS A 27 15.81 -4.91 1.03
CA LYS A 27 14.38 -5.20 0.81
C LYS A 27 14.12 -5.70 -0.59
N LEU A 28 13.15 -6.59 -0.72
CA LEU A 28 12.65 -7.06 -2.02
C LEU A 28 12.01 -5.93 -2.84
N GLY A 29 11.25 -5.07 -2.20
CA GLY A 29 10.54 -3.95 -2.84
C GLY A 29 10.62 -2.65 -2.05
N TRP A 30 9.97 -1.59 -2.57
CA TRP A 30 10.01 -0.26 -1.97
C TRP A 30 11.44 0.26 -1.76
N ARG A 31 12.29 0.07 -2.74
CA ARG A 31 13.72 0.38 -2.66
C ARG A 31 14.02 1.86 -2.43
N ALA A 32 13.10 2.73 -2.82
CA ALA A 32 13.21 4.18 -2.62
C ALA A 32 12.94 4.63 -1.17
N SER A 33 12.41 3.75 -0.31
CA SER A 33 12.16 4.02 1.11
C SER A 33 13.16 3.27 1.97
N ASP A 34 13.75 3.92 2.96
CA ASP A 34 14.65 3.27 3.91
C ASP A 34 13.88 2.44 4.92
N THR A 35 14.47 1.33 5.30
CA THR A 35 14.01 0.47 6.41
C THR A 35 15.22 0.03 7.18
N ALA A 36 15.18 0.11 8.49
CA ALA A 36 16.28 -0.24 9.35
C ALA A 36 15.80 -0.98 10.60
N GLU A 37 16.66 -1.82 11.14
CA GLU A 37 16.56 -2.30 12.51
C GLU A 37 17.15 -1.22 13.42
N ILE A 38 16.40 -0.84 14.46
CA ILE A 38 16.82 0.20 15.41
C ILE A 38 17.01 -0.44 16.77
N ALA A 39 18.18 -0.27 17.36
CA ALA A 39 18.48 -0.69 18.72
C ALA A 39 18.59 0.53 19.66
N PHE A 40 18.09 0.36 20.87
CA PHE A 40 18.14 1.36 21.94
C PHE A 40 18.92 0.78 23.12
N ASP A 41 20.02 1.41 23.49
CA ASP A 41 20.85 1.04 24.61
C ASP A 41 20.95 2.18 25.62
N ASN A 42 20.23 2.06 26.73
CA ASN A 42 20.18 3.05 27.81
C ASN A 42 19.94 4.49 27.31
N VAL A 43 18.98 4.63 26.38
CA VAL A 43 18.64 5.93 25.79
C VAL A 43 17.84 6.76 26.78
N GLU A 44 18.35 7.93 27.13
CA GLU A 44 17.66 8.91 27.95
C GLU A 44 16.96 9.95 27.06
N ILE A 45 15.67 10.17 27.28
CA ILE A 45 14.84 11.08 26.50
C ILE A 45 14.22 12.12 27.45
N PRO A 46 14.29 13.41 27.12
CA PRO A 46 13.61 14.46 27.89
C PRO A 46 12.10 14.24 27.93
N LEU A 47 11.48 14.53 29.06
CA LEU A 47 10.03 14.34 29.24
C LEU A 47 9.21 15.25 28.31
N GLU A 48 9.73 16.41 27.94
CA GLU A 48 9.13 17.33 26.97
C GLU A 48 8.97 16.74 25.56
N ASN A 49 9.68 15.64 25.25
CA ASN A 49 9.53 14.91 24.00
C ASN A 49 8.29 14.01 23.98
N LEU A 50 7.52 13.94 25.08
CA LEU A 50 6.26 13.21 25.12
C LEU A 50 5.26 13.83 24.12
N MET A 51 4.75 13.02 23.22
CA MET A 51 3.72 13.43 22.27
C MET A 51 2.33 13.22 22.84
N GLY A 52 1.63 14.31 23.09
CA GLY A 52 0.28 14.30 23.67
C GLY A 52 0.27 13.93 25.16
N GLU A 53 -0.62 13.06 25.57
CA GLU A 53 -0.81 12.68 26.97
C GLU A 53 -0.19 11.32 27.27
N GLU A 54 0.36 11.16 28.48
CA GLU A 54 0.86 9.87 28.97
C GLU A 54 -0.24 8.80 28.94
N GLY A 55 0.09 7.60 28.47
CA GLY A 55 -0.85 6.48 28.37
C GLY A 55 -1.88 6.59 27.23
N LYS A 56 -1.81 7.62 26.39
CA LYS A 56 -2.70 7.83 25.24
C LYS A 56 -2.07 7.47 23.89
N GLY A 57 -0.89 6.90 23.87
CA GLY A 57 -0.18 6.56 22.64
C GLY A 57 -0.93 5.57 21.73
N PHE A 58 -1.56 4.55 22.31
CA PHE A 58 -2.29 3.56 21.52
C PHE A 58 -3.46 4.15 20.71
N PRO A 59 -4.37 4.97 21.27
CA PRO A 59 -5.37 5.68 20.50
C PRO A 59 -4.82 6.53 19.35
N TYR A 60 -3.71 7.25 19.57
CA TYR A 60 -3.08 8.06 18.53
C TYR A 60 -2.56 7.19 17.38
N ILE A 61 -1.90 6.06 17.69
CA ILE A 61 -1.43 5.10 16.69
C ILE A 61 -2.61 4.54 15.89
N MET A 62 -3.71 4.15 16.54
CA MET A 62 -4.87 3.58 15.87
C MET A 62 -5.54 4.56 14.91
N GLN A 63 -5.62 5.82 15.28
CA GLN A 63 -6.15 6.87 14.42
C GLN A 63 -5.26 7.08 13.18
N HIS A 64 -3.96 7.10 13.37
CA HIS A 64 -3.01 7.26 12.28
C HIS A 64 -3.01 6.06 11.34
N PHE A 65 -3.05 4.85 11.85
CA PHE A 65 -3.11 3.62 11.04
C PHE A 65 -4.35 3.51 10.16
N ALA A 66 -5.48 4.11 10.55
CA ALA A 66 -6.65 4.16 9.68
C ALA A 66 -6.36 4.97 8.41
N PHE A 67 -5.70 6.12 8.56
CA PHE A 67 -5.26 6.97 7.46
C PHE A 67 -4.24 6.26 6.57
N GLU A 68 -3.21 5.62 7.16
CA GLU A 68 -2.20 4.88 6.40
C GLU A 68 -2.80 3.71 5.61
N ARG A 69 -3.75 2.96 6.18
CA ARG A 69 -4.45 1.88 5.47
C ARG A 69 -5.18 2.41 4.23
N LEU A 70 -5.79 3.59 4.32
CA LEU A 70 -6.48 4.19 3.19
C LEU A 70 -5.51 4.64 2.09
N ILE A 71 -4.37 5.23 2.46
CA ILE A 71 -3.29 5.55 1.52
C ILE A 71 -2.80 4.28 0.81
N MET A 72 -2.58 3.20 1.54
CA MET A 72 -2.16 1.92 0.95
C MET A 72 -3.21 1.35 -0.01
N ALA A 73 -4.50 1.50 0.31
CA ALA A 73 -5.59 1.09 -0.56
C ALA A 73 -5.62 1.88 -1.88
N ILE A 74 -5.44 3.21 -1.79
CA ILE A 74 -5.38 4.09 -2.96
C ILE A 74 -4.16 3.75 -3.83
N ASN A 75 -3.01 3.58 -3.21
CA ASN A 75 -1.78 3.19 -3.92
C ASN A 75 -1.94 1.86 -4.66
N ALA A 76 -2.61 0.87 -4.03
CA ALA A 76 -2.83 -0.43 -4.62
C ALA A 76 -3.72 -0.36 -5.88
N HIS A 77 -4.90 0.29 -5.79
CA HIS A 77 -5.77 0.38 -6.96
C HIS A 77 -5.17 1.23 -8.09
N ALA A 78 -4.44 2.31 -7.77
CA ALA A 78 -3.80 3.15 -8.78
C ALA A 78 -2.70 2.41 -9.55
N ARG A 79 -1.94 1.56 -8.87
CA ARG A 79 -0.94 0.68 -9.54
C ARG A 79 -1.60 -0.36 -10.42
N ALA A 80 -2.69 -0.95 -9.97
CA ALA A 80 -3.44 -1.91 -10.78
C ALA A 80 -4.06 -1.24 -12.02
N GLU A 81 -4.62 -0.03 -11.87
CA GLU A 81 -5.15 0.78 -12.98
C GLU A 81 -4.06 1.06 -14.02
N TYR A 82 -2.89 1.51 -13.57
CA TYR A 82 -1.73 1.72 -14.45
C TYR A 82 -1.29 0.44 -15.19
N ALA A 83 -1.21 -0.70 -14.48
CA ALA A 83 -0.83 -1.96 -15.09
C ALA A 83 -1.84 -2.43 -16.14
N LEU A 84 -3.14 -2.23 -15.88
CA LEU A 84 -4.20 -2.54 -16.83
C LEU A 84 -4.11 -1.66 -18.09
N GLU A 85 -3.97 -0.35 -17.94
CA GLU A 85 -3.83 0.58 -19.06
C GLU A 85 -2.63 0.22 -19.94
N TYR A 86 -1.47 0.01 -19.32
CA TYR A 86 -0.26 -0.41 -20.01
C TYR A 86 -0.45 -1.74 -20.78
N THR A 87 -1.06 -2.71 -20.13
CA THR A 87 -1.28 -4.04 -20.74
C THR A 87 -2.29 -3.98 -21.88
N ILE A 88 -3.35 -3.17 -21.78
CA ILE A 88 -4.32 -2.94 -22.86
C ILE A 88 -3.62 -2.34 -24.08
N GLU A 89 -2.76 -1.35 -23.88
CA GLU A 89 -1.98 -0.75 -24.97
C GLU A 89 -1.06 -1.78 -25.63
N TYR A 90 -0.29 -2.53 -24.84
CA TYR A 90 0.56 -3.60 -25.33
C TYR A 90 -0.22 -4.64 -26.14
N MET A 91 -1.35 -5.13 -25.64
CA MET A 91 -2.19 -6.11 -26.30
C MET A 91 -2.79 -5.61 -27.62
N SER A 92 -2.98 -4.29 -27.75
CA SER A 92 -3.49 -3.68 -28.99
C SER A 92 -2.47 -3.64 -30.12
N GLN A 93 -1.18 -3.71 -29.76
CA GLN A 93 -0.06 -3.62 -30.71
C GLN A 93 0.61 -4.98 -30.96
N ARG A 94 0.60 -5.88 -29.95
CA ARG A 94 1.26 -7.18 -30.05
C ARG A 94 0.48 -8.13 -30.94
N GLU A 95 1.14 -8.58 -32.01
CA GLU A 95 0.60 -9.58 -32.92
C GLU A 95 1.09 -11.00 -32.58
N ALA A 96 0.19 -11.96 -32.59
CA ALA A 96 0.46 -13.40 -32.50
C ALA A 96 -0.69 -14.17 -33.16
N PHE A 97 -0.37 -15.32 -33.75
CA PHE A 97 -1.37 -16.20 -34.42
C PHE A 97 -2.24 -15.50 -35.48
N GLY A 98 -1.64 -14.50 -36.17
CA GLY A 98 -2.30 -13.79 -37.28
C GLY A 98 -3.22 -12.64 -36.87
N SER A 99 -3.21 -12.21 -35.61
CA SER A 99 -3.97 -11.04 -35.15
C SER A 99 -3.34 -10.40 -33.92
N THR A 100 -3.78 -9.18 -33.57
CA THR A 100 -3.41 -8.56 -32.30
C THR A 100 -4.01 -9.35 -31.15
N ILE A 101 -3.25 -9.53 -30.05
CA ILE A 101 -3.66 -10.42 -28.94
C ILE A 101 -4.88 -9.93 -28.16
N ASN A 102 -5.22 -8.63 -28.25
CA ASN A 102 -6.45 -8.09 -27.68
C ASN A 102 -7.73 -8.64 -28.33
N LYS A 103 -7.65 -9.38 -29.44
CA LYS A 103 -8.81 -10.04 -30.07
C LYS A 103 -9.15 -11.38 -29.45
N PHE A 104 -8.25 -11.96 -28.66
CA PHE A 104 -8.53 -13.23 -27.98
C PHE A 104 -9.47 -13.03 -26.79
N GLN A 105 -10.63 -13.72 -26.83
CA GLN A 105 -11.67 -13.55 -25.82
C GLN A 105 -11.20 -13.85 -24.41
N ALA A 106 -10.36 -14.89 -24.22
CA ALA A 106 -9.84 -15.23 -22.90
C ALA A 106 -9.11 -14.05 -22.24
N LEU A 107 -8.23 -13.37 -22.98
CA LEU A 107 -7.50 -12.21 -22.47
C LEU A 107 -8.44 -11.02 -22.21
N ARG A 108 -9.36 -10.75 -23.13
CA ARG A 108 -10.34 -9.66 -23.00
C ARG A 108 -11.23 -9.82 -21.77
N HIS A 109 -11.74 -11.04 -21.53
CA HIS A 109 -12.62 -11.30 -20.38
C HIS A 109 -11.86 -11.09 -19.08
N THR A 110 -10.64 -11.61 -18.94
CA THR A 110 -9.80 -11.40 -17.77
C THR A 110 -9.53 -9.90 -17.53
N MET A 111 -9.20 -9.14 -18.60
CA MET A 111 -8.97 -7.70 -18.46
C MET A 111 -10.22 -6.95 -18.00
N VAL A 112 -11.40 -7.29 -18.51
CA VAL A 112 -12.67 -6.64 -18.11
C VAL A 112 -13.00 -6.96 -16.65
N GLU A 113 -12.78 -8.19 -16.20
CA GLU A 113 -12.98 -8.59 -14.81
C GLU A 113 -12.08 -7.77 -13.87
N HIS A 114 -10.79 -7.67 -14.18
CA HIS A 114 -9.86 -6.87 -13.38
C HIS A 114 -10.19 -5.37 -13.42
N ALA A 115 -10.50 -4.82 -14.58
CA ALA A 115 -10.88 -3.40 -14.70
C ALA A 115 -12.12 -3.09 -13.85
N THR A 116 -13.10 -3.98 -13.85
CA THR A 116 -14.31 -3.85 -13.03
C THR A 116 -13.99 -3.86 -11.54
N GLU A 117 -13.16 -4.80 -11.08
CA GLU A 117 -12.76 -4.90 -9.68
C GLU A 117 -11.91 -3.70 -9.22
N VAL A 118 -11.02 -3.20 -10.09
CA VAL A 118 -10.20 -2.02 -9.80
C VAL A 118 -11.08 -0.77 -9.67
N GLU A 119 -12.07 -0.60 -10.57
CA GLU A 119 -13.02 0.53 -10.50
C GLU A 119 -13.88 0.46 -9.24
N HIS A 120 -14.36 -0.72 -8.83
CA HIS A 120 -15.04 -0.89 -7.54
C HIS A 120 -14.15 -0.47 -6.36
N CYS A 121 -12.87 -0.86 -6.36
CA CYS A 121 -11.92 -0.44 -5.32
C CYS A 121 -11.73 1.08 -5.32
N LYS A 122 -11.58 1.69 -6.48
CA LYS A 122 -11.41 3.13 -6.66
C LYS A 122 -12.59 3.91 -6.08
N LEU A 123 -13.81 3.55 -6.47
CA LEU A 123 -15.03 4.19 -5.97
C LEU A 123 -15.18 4.04 -4.46
N PHE A 124 -14.93 2.85 -3.92
CA PHE A 124 -15.01 2.61 -2.48
C PHE A 124 -13.95 3.40 -1.70
N ASN A 125 -12.71 3.45 -2.22
CA ASN A 125 -11.62 4.21 -1.61
C ASN A 125 -11.94 5.70 -1.58
N TYR A 126 -12.46 6.26 -2.67
CA TYR A 126 -12.84 7.67 -2.73
C TYR A 126 -14.04 8.00 -1.82
N ALA A 127 -14.98 7.09 -1.68
CA ALA A 127 -16.07 7.25 -0.71
C ALA A 127 -15.54 7.28 0.73
N ALA A 128 -14.56 6.44 1.05
CA ALA A 128 -13.90 6.44 2.37
C ALA A 128 -13.10 7.72 2.61
N VAL A 129 -12.38 8.24 1.60
CA VAL A 129 -11.69 9.54 1.68
C VAL A 129 -12.67 10.68 1.93
N ALA A 130 -13.78 10.73 1.18
CA ALA A 130 -14.78 11.79 1.33
C ALA A 130 -15.42 11.81 2.73
N ARG A 131 -15.53 10.66 3.39
CA ARG A 131 -15.98 10.58 4.79
C ARG A 131 -14.89 11.03 5.78
N LEU A 132 -13.64 10.63 5.52
CA LEU A 132 -12.49 11.06 6.33
C LEU A 132 -12.34 12.59 6.29
N ASP A 133 -12.54 13.21 5.13
CA ASP A 133 -12.48 14.66 4.92
C ASP A 133 -13.54 15.40 5.76
N LYS A 134 -14.69 14.77 5.95
CA LYS A 134 -15.75 15.23 6.86
C LYS A 134 -15.47 14.94 8.33
N LYS A 135 -14.28 14.44 8.67
CA LYS A 135 -13.85 14.04 10.03
C LYS A 135 -14.72 12.92 10.64
N GLU A 136 -15.32 12.08 9.79
CA GLU A 136 -16.05 10.91 10.24
C GLU A 136 -15.07 9.79 10.66
N TYR A 137 -15.55 8.89 11.53
CA TYR A 137 -14.78 7.70 11.93
C TYR A 137 -14.82 6.65 10.81
N VAL A 138 -13.68 6.39 10.17
CA VAL A 138 -13.57 5.54 8.96
C VAL A 138 -12.68 4.31 9.11
N VAL A 139 -12.41 3.87 10.33
CA VAL A 139 -11.51 2.70 10.59
C VAL A 139 -12.00 1.44 9.89
N LYS A 140 -13.31 1.18 9.91
CA LYS A 140 -13.92 0.04 9.22
C LYS A 140 -13.69 0.14 7.72
N GLU A 141 -14.05 1.25 7.13
CA GLU A 141 -13.96 1.50 5.68
C GLU A 141 -12.49 1.45 5.20
N ALA A 142 -11.58 2.09 5.93
CA ALA A 142 -10.15 2.07 5.62
C ALA A 142 -9.57 0.64 5.67
N THR A 143 -10.02 -0.16 6.63
CA THR A 143 -9.60 -1.56 6.76
C THR A 143 -10.13 -2.42 5.62
N MET A 144 -11.41 -2.25 5.27
CA MET A 144 -12.03 -2.94 4.12
C MET A 144 -11.39 -2.52 2.80
N ALA A 145 -11.16 -1.21 2.62
CA ALA A 145 -10.48 -0.64 1.46
C ALA A 145 -9.09 -1.27 1.25
N LYS A 146 -8.26 -1.27 2.29
CA LYS A 146 -6.92 -1.85 2.25
C LYS A 146 -6.96 -3.33 1.89
N LEU A 147 -7.80 -4.10 2.58
CA LEU A 147 -7.92 -5.54 2.37
C LEU A 147 -8.34 -5.90 0.92
N LYS A 148 -9.35 -5.22 0.39
CA LYS A 148 -9.86 -5.51 -0.96
C LYS A 148 -8.91 -4.99 -2.03
N SER A 149 -8.47 -3.73 -1.95
CA SER A 149 -7.64 -3.11 -2.98
C SER A 149 -6.30 -3.82 -3.16
N THR A 150 -5.66 -4.26 -2.08
CA THR A 150 -4.38 -4.99 -2.20
C THR A 150 -4.54 -6.36 -2.85
N LYS A 151 -5.62 -7.08 -2.56
CA LYS A 151 -5.91 -8.37 -3.20
C LYS A 151 -6.23 -8.22 -4.69
N VAL A 152 -7.02 -7.21 -5.03
CA VAL A 152 -7.36 -6.92 -6.44
C VAL A 152 -6.11 -6.51 -7.21
N ALA A 153 -5.27 -5.66 -6.63
CA ALA A 153 -4.03 -5.24 -7.27
C ALA A 153 -3.07 -6.42 -7.52
N ASP A 154 -2.91 -7.31 -6.54
CA ASP A 154 -2.05 -8.50 -6.67
C ASP A 154 -2.48 -9.36 -7.86
N LEU A 155 -3.77 -9.71 -7.94
CA LEU A 155 -4.31 -10.52 -9.03
C LEU A 155 -4.24 -9.81 -10.39
N ALA A 156 -4.63 -8.54 -10.45
CA ALA A 156 -4.64 -7.78 -11.70
C ALA A 156 -3.22 -7.61 -12.27
N ILE A 157 -2.24 -7.25 -11.43
CA ILE A 157 -0.84 -7.08 -11.85
C ILE A 157 -0.24 -8.42 -12.28
N TYR A 158 -0.54 -9.51 -11.57
CA TYR A 158 -0.09 -10.85 -11.95
C TYR A 158 -0.59 -11.25 -13.35
N ASP A 159 -1.86 -11.06 -13.63
CA ASP A 159 -2.44 -11.40 -14.93
C ASP A 159 -1.95 -10.43 -16.03
N CYS A 160 -1.76 -9.16 -15.73
CA CYS A 160 -1.12 -8.21 -16.63
C CYS A 160 0.30 -8.66 -17.01
N LEU A 161 1.10 -9.07 -16.04
CA LEU A 161 2.44 -9.61 -16.27
C LEU A 161 2.38 -10.85 -17.19
N GLN A 162 1.44 -11.76 -16.95
CA GLN A 162 1.24 -12.95 -17.77
C GLN A 162 0.87 -12.59 -19.23
N MET A 163 0.08 -11.55 -19.44
CA MET A 163 -0.33 -11.09 -20.78
C MET A 163 0.81 -10.46 -21.60
N LEU A 164 1.87 -10.01 -20.96
CA LEU A 164 3.12 -9.60 -21.62
C LEU A 164 3.91 -10.81 -22.16
N GLY A 165 3.57 -12.03 -21.73
CA GLY A 165 4.26 -13.26 -22.12
C GLY A 165 5.73 -13.25 -21.68
N GLY A 166 6.64 -13.69 -22.53
CA GLY A 166 8.07 -13.70 -22.22
C GLY A 166 8.65 -12.32 -21.91
N TYR A 167 8.06 -11.27 -22.42
CA TYR A 167 8.49 -9.89 -22.13
C TYR A 167 8.18 -9.44 -20.69
N GLY A 168 7.17 -10.01 -20.04
CA GLY A 168 6.90 -9.74 -18.62
C GLY A 168 8.01 -10.21 -17.66
N TYR A 169 8.97 -10.98 -18.15
CA TYR A 169 10.15 -11.40 -17.39
C TYR A 169 11.38 -10.49 -17.60
N MET A 170 11.30 -9.52 -18.51
CA MET A 170 12.40 -8.66 -18.88
C MET A 170 12.36 -7.33 -18.14
N GLU A 171 13.53 -6.81 -17.74
CA GLU A 171 13.65 -5.55 -16.96
C GLU A 171 13.30 -4.29 -17.78
N GLU A 172 13.18 -4.39 -19.11
CA GLU A 172 12.76 -3.30 -19.99
C GLU A 172 11.26 -2.98 -19.88
N TYR A 173 10.49 -3.86 -19.25
CA TYR A 173 9.05 -3.68 -19.03
C TYR A 173 8.77 -3.33 -17.57
N PRO A 174 7.74 -2.49 -17.28
CA PRO A 174 7.45 -2.00 -15.94
C PRO A 174 7.00 -3.08 -14.96
#